data_d023be7bce5bf6d343788fbd42533b87
#
_entry.id   d023be7bce5bf6d343788fbd42533b87
#
_cell.length_a   1.000
_cell.length_b   1.000
_cell.length_c   1.000
_cell.angle_alpha   90.00
_cell.angle_beta   90.00
_cell.angle_gamma   90.00
#
_symmetry.space_group_name_H-M   'P 1'
#
loop_
_entity.id
_entity.type
_entity.pdbx_description
1 polymer ?
#
loop_
_entity_poly.entity_id
_entity_poly.type
_entity_poly.pdbx_seq_one_letter_code
_entity_poly.pdbx_strand_id
1 'polypeptide(L)'
;MLHTLTAAEREPKLFFWKFGIAFFGSVIAWAGPTQLLLGLQMIELRPDSKEESLALLMMLGGATAVVSSLITGYAADRSWFWVNRWGKRLPWVLLAAPLVTVGLFLMSFTPSFWVLTGLWCLVQVFVAFVTNNLMTVTADVVPQEKFGLVSGIVGATYTFGIVGGTA
;
A
#
# COMPACT_ATOMS: atom_id res chain seq x y z
N MET A 1 31.58 -2.41 -21.66
CA MET A 1 30.15 -2.38 -21.34
C MET A 1 29.99 -3.07 -19.97
N LEU A 2 30.18 -2.34 -18.89
CA LEU A 2 30.11 -2.87 -17.51
C LEU A 2 28.64 -3.07 -17.17
N HIS A 3 28.17 -4.31 -17.17
CA HIS A 3 26.91 -4.72 -16.58
C HIS A 3 26.95 -4.31 -15.08
N THR A 4 26.34 -3.18 -14.76
CA THR A 4 26.06 -2.86 -13.36
C THR A 4 25.03 -3.87 -12.87
N LEU A 5 25.50 -4.85 -12.10
CA LEU A 5 24.63 -5.83 -11.42
C LEU A 5 23.50 -5.09 -10.70
N THR A 6 22.28 -5.56 -10.87
CA THR A 6 21.11 -5.02 -10.14
C THR A 6 21.26 -5.30 -8.64
N ALA A 7 20.55 -4.55 -7.79
CA ALA A 7 20.59 -4.76 -6.33
C ALA A 7 20.20 -6.20 -5.95
N ALA A 8 19.30 -6.82 -6.73
CA ALA A 8 18.89 -8.21 -6.54
C ALA A 8 19.96 -9.24 -6.93
N GLU A 9 20.93 -8.87 -7.75
CA GLU A 9 22.06 -9.72 -8.13
C GLU A 9 23.25 -9.59 -7.18
N ARG A 10 23.45 -8.40 -6.58
CA ARG A 10 24.54 -8.16 -5.64
C ARG A 10 24.29 -8.80 -4.28
N GLU A 11 23.08 -8.63 -3.71
CA GLU A 11 22.69 -9.17 -2.41
C GLU A 11 21.24 -9.66 -2.45
N PRO A 12 20.94 -10.77 -3.11
CA PRO A 12 19.56 -11.19 -3.35
C PRO A 12 18.77 -11.44 -2.06
N LYS A 13 19.41 -12.00 -1.02
CA LYS A 13 18.75 -12.28 0.26
C LYS A 13 18.30 -10.99 0.96
N LEU A 14 19.15 -9.98 1.01
CA LEU A 14 18.86 -8.70 1.67
C LEU A 14 17.75 -7.94 0.94
N PHE A 15 17.72 -8.00 -0.40
CA PHE A 15 16.65 -7.40 -1.20
C PHE A 15 15.29 -8.04 -0.88
N PHE A 16 15.21 -9.37 -0.90
CA PHE A 16 13.95 -10.07 -0.64
C PHE A 16 13.43 -9.85 0.78
N TRP A 17 14.32 -9.78 1.79
CA TRP A 17 13.94 -9.45 3.16
C TRP A 17 13.38 -8.02 3.27
N LYS A 18 14.08 -7.04 2.72
CA LYS A 18 13.61 -5.64 2.72
C LYS A 18 12.28 -5.49 2.00
N PHE A 19 12.13 -6.13 0.86
CA PHE A 19 10.89 -6.14 0.10
C PHE A 19 9.75 -6.80 0.90
N GLY A 20 9.99 -7.97 1.48
CA GLY A 20 9.00 -8.69 2.28
C GLY A 20 8.51 -7.87 3.49
N ILE A 21 9.43 -7.23 4.23
CA ILE A 21 9.09 -6.37 5.38
C ILE A 21 8.29 -5.15 4.93
N ALA A 22 8.70 -4.48 3.84
CA ALA A 22 7.99 -3.31 3.33
C ALA A 22 6.58 -3.67 2.83
N PHE A 23 6.45 -4.80 2.13
CA PHE A 23 5.16 -5.29 1.64
C PHE A 23 4.26 -5.74 2.80
N PHE A 24 4.80 -6.46 3.77
CA PHE A 24 4.09 -6.87 5.00
C PHE A 24 3.53 -5.66 5.76
N GLY A 25 4.35 -4.62 5.97
CA GLY A 25 3.90 -3.38 6.61
C GLY A 25 2.77 -2.69 5.86
N SER A 26 2.83 -2.68 4.51
CA SER A 26 1.77 -2.09 3.70
C SER A 26 0.45 -2.88 3.79
N VAL A 27 0.52 -4.20 3.88
CA VAL A 27 -0.66 -5.06 4.05
C VAL A 27 -1.31 -4.87 5.42
N ILE A 28 -0.52 -4.82 6.50
CA ILE A 28 -1.05 -4.53 7.85
C ILE A 28 -1.77 -3.18 7.88
N ALA A 29 -1.15 -2.13 7.31
CA ALA A 29 -1.72 -0.79 7.28
C ALA A 29 -3.07 -0.72 6.53
N TRP A 30 -3.30 -1.62 5.59
CA TRP A 30 -4.57 -1.74 4.87
C TRP A 30 -5.55 -2.71 5.54
N ALA A 31 -5.06 -3.87 6.01
CA ALA A 31 -5.91 -4.96 6.49
C ALA A 31 -6.61 -4.62 7.81
N GLY A 32 -5.91 -4.06 8.78
CA GLY A 32 -6.48 -3.67 10.08
C GLY A 32 -7.70 -2.75 9.95
N PRO A 33 -7.55 -1.57 9.30
CA PRO A 33 -8.69 -0.69 9.06
C PRO A 33 -9.82 -1.34 8.29
N THR A 34 -9.51 -2.05 7.21
CA THR A 34 -10.52 -2.63 6.32
C THR A 34 -11.33 -3.73 6.98
N GLN A 35 -10.67 -4.59 7.76
CA GLN A 35 -11.32 -5.79 8.33
C GLN A 35 -12.05 -5.51 9.65
N LEU A 36 -11.56 -4.60 10.47
CA LEU A 36 -12.06 -4.41 11.83
C LEU A 36 -12.41 -2.96 12.16
N LEU A 37 -11.45 -2.02 12.01
CA LEU A 37 -11.62 -0.68 12.57
C LEU A 37 -12.75 0.11 11.93
N LEU A 38 -12.92 0.06 10.62
CA LEU A 38 -14.02 0.77 9.93
C LEU A 38 -15.39 0.20 10.30
N GLY A 39 -15.49 -1.12 10.50
CA GLY A 39 -16.71 -1.73 11.00
C GLY A 39 -17.10 -1.24 12.38
N LEU A 40 -16.13 -1.19 13.30
CA LEU A 40 -16.35 -0.67 14.67
C LEU A 40 -16.72 0.82 14.66
N GLN A 41 -16.06 1.66 13.87
CA GLN A 41 -16.41 3.06 13.73
C GLN A 41 -17.81 3.29 13.17
N MET A 42 -18.30 2.41 12.28
CA MET A 42 -19.68 2.51 11.77
C MET A 42 -20.73 2.24 12.85
N ILE A 43 -20.43 1.34 13.81
CA ILE A 43 -21.32 1.09 14.94
C ILE A 43 -21.48 2.33 15.81
N GLU A 44 -20.43 3.12 15.97
CA GLU A 44 -20.45 4.36 16.76
C GLU A 44 -21.05 5.55 15.99
N LEU A 45 -20.67 5.71 14.72
CA LEU A 45 -21.05 6.88 13.94
C LEU A 45 -22.45 6.78 13.32
N ARG A 46 -22.90 5.57 12.97
CA ARG A 46 -24.18 5.31 12.29
C ARG A 46 -24.78 3.97 12.69
N PRO A 47 -25.23 3.81 13.94
CA PRO A 47 -25.75 2.54 14.46
C PRO A 47 -26.96 2.01 13.64
N ASP A 48 -27.84 2.91 13.19
CA ASP A 48 -29.08 2.55 12.48
C ASP A 48 -28.84 2.17 11.00
N SER A 49 -27.72 2.58 10.39
CA SER A 49 -27.39 2.35 8.97
C SER A 49 -25.95 1.91 8.77
N LYS A 50 -25.38 1.16 9.73
CA LYS A 50 -23.98 0.78 9.74
C LYS A 50 -23.54 0.01 8.49
N GLU A 51 -24.37 -0.94 8.02
CA GLU A 51 -24.04 -1.81 6.89
C GLU A 51 -24.03 -1.03 5.57
N GLU A 52 -25.03 -0.19 5.34
CA GLU A 52 -25.12 0.67 4.16
C GLU A 52 -23.97 1.70 4.13
N SER A 53 -23.67 2.31 5.29
CA SER A 53 -22.60 3.30 5.43
C SER A 53 -21.25 2.65 5.20
N LEU A 54 -21.02 1.44 5.73
CA LEU A 54 -19.78 0.70 5.51
C LEU A 54 -19.64 0.31 4.03
N ALA A 55 -20.72 -0.18 3.41
CA ALA A 55 -20.71 -0.54 2.00
C ALA A 55 -20.39 0.67 1.10
N LEU A 56 -21.00 1.83 1.38
CA LEU A 56 -20.71 3.08 0.66
C LEU A 56 -19.26 3.51 0.82
N LEU A 57 -18.73 3.48 2.04
CA LEU A 57 -17.36 3.84 2.34
C LEU A 57 -16.37 2.91 1.61
N MET A 58 -16.62 1.59 1.63
CA MET A 58 -15.80 0.60 0.93
C MET A 58 -15.87 0.77 -0.60
N MET A 59 -17.07 1.06 -1.14
CA MET A 59 -17.24 1.31 -2.57
C MET A 59 -16.45 2.54 -3.02
N LEU A 60 -16.54 3.65 -2.30
CA LEU A 60 -15.81 4.89 -2.63
C LEU A 60 -14.29 4.69 -2.48
N GLY A 61 -13.86 4.03 -1.41
CA GLY A 61 -12.45 3.68 -1.20
C GLY A 61 -11.91 2.76 -2.29
N GLY A 62 -12.66 1.73 -2.68
CA GLY A 62 -12.30 0.82 -3.77
C GLY A 62 -12.19 1.52 -5.12
N ALA A 63 -13.18 2.36 -5.47
CA ALA A 63 -13.14 3.16 -6.68
C ALA A 63 -11.91 4.09 -6.71
N THR A 64 -11.62 4.73 -5.57
CA THR A 64 -10.43 5.58 -5.41
C THR A 64 -9.14 4.77 -5.58
N ALA A 65 -9.06 3.57 -5.02
CA ALA A 65 -7.89 2.70 -5.16
C ALA A 65 -7.63 2.33 -6.63
N VAL A 66 -8.68 1.99 -7.40
CA VAL A 66 -8.55 1.68 -8.83
C VAL A 66 -8.02 2.88 -9.61
N VAL A 67 -8.63 4.06 -9.45
CA VAL A 67 -8.19 5.28 -10.13
C VAL A 67 -6.74 5.64 -9.74
N SER A 68 -6.43 5.54 -8.45
CA SER A 68 -5.09 5.82 -7.93
C SER A 68 -4.03 4.87 -8.47
N SER A 69 -4.38 3.60 -8.70
CA SER A 69 -3.46 2.62 -9.28
C SER A 69 -3.02 3.01 -10.70
N LEU A 70 -3.95 3.53 -11.51
CA LEU A 70 -3.64 4.04 -12.84
C LEU A 70 -2.74 5.28 -12.79
N ILE A 71 -3.08 6.23 -11.91
CA ILE A 71 -2.31 7.46 -11.72
C ILE A 71 -0.90 7.15 -11.21
N THR A 72 -0.77 6.21 -10.28
CA THR A 72 0.52 5.83 -9.68
C THR A 72 1.49 5.29 -10.72
N GLY A 73 1.02 4.42 -11.62
CA GLY A 73 1.84 3.90 -12.70
C GLY A 73 2.37 5.03 -13.59
N TYR A 74 1.48 5.90 -14.04
CA TYR A 74 1.85 7.03 -14.88
C TYR A 74 2.81 8.02 -14.17
N ALA A 75 2.54 8.38 -12.92
CA ALA A 75 3.35 9.30 -12.15
C ALA A 75 4.77 8.76 -11.88
N ALA A 76 4.88 7.47 -11.54
CA ALA A 76 6.16 6.82 -11.28
C ALA A 76 7.03 6.73 -12.53
N ASP A 77 6.42 6.44 -13.69
CA ASP A 77 7.15 6.32 -14.95
C ASP A 77 7.64 7.69 -15.48
N ARG A 78 6.91 8.75 -15.19
CA ARG A 78 7.23 10.12 -15.63
C ARG A 78 8.15 10.90 -14.67
N SER A 79 8.40 10.39 -13.47
CA SER A 79 9.21 11.09 -12.46
C SER A 79 10.71 11.09 -12.79
N TRP A 80 11.13 12.03 -13.67
CA TRP A 80 12.51 12.26 -14.08
C TRP A 80 13.38 12.87 -12.95
N PHE A 81 12.77 13.59 -12.00
CA PHE A 81 13.49 14.50 -11.08
C PHE A 81 14.34 13.80 -10.01
N TRP A 82 14.00 12.56 -9.62
CA TRP A 82 14.62 11.83 -8.50
C TRP A 82 15.49 10.63 -8.92
N VAL A 83 15.64 10.43 -10.22
CA VAL A 83 16.24 9.21 -10.82
C VAL A 83 17.70 9.00 -10.43
N ASN A 84 18.46 10.08 -10.22
CA ASN A 84 19.92 10.00 -10.11
C ASN A 84 20.45 9.42 -8.79
N ARG A 85 19.66 9.35 -7.72
CA ARG A 85 20.18 8.96 -6.40
C ARG A 85 19.45 7.78 -5.76
N TRP A 86 18.14 7.64 -5.99
CA TRP A 86 17.30 6.71 -5.23
C TRP A 86 16.43 5.80 -6.14
N GLY A 87 16.58 5.89 -7.44
CA GLY A 87 15.71 5.21 -8.41
C GLY A 87 14.34 5.91 -8.57
N LYS A 88 13.56 5.48 -9.57
CA LYS A 88 12.31 6.14 -9.94
C LYS A 88 11.17 5.94 -8.92
N ARG A 89 11.18 4.85 -8.16
CA ARG A 89 10.01 4.37 -7.41
C ARG A 89 10.14 4.52 -5.89
N LEU A 90 11.35 4.41 -5.34
CA LEU A 90 11.59 4.47 -3.89
C LEU A 90 11.15 5.80 -3.26
N PRO A 91 11.38 6.98 -3.87
CA PRO A 91 10.90 8.24 -3.32
C PRO A 91 9.39 8.30 -3.11
N TRP A 92 8.61 7.71 -4.02
CA TRP A 92 7.15 7.64 -3.89
C TRP A 92 6.70 6.79 -2.70
N VAL A 93 7.38 5.67 -2.46
CA VAL A 93 7.12 4.81 -1.29
C VAL A 93 7.45 5.55 0.01
N LEU A 94 8.61 6.22 0.06
CA LEU A 94 9.06 6.96 1.23
C LEU A 94 8.18 8.18 1.55
N LEU A 95 7.60 8.81 0.54
CA LEU A 95 6.65 9.91 0.71
C LEU A 95 5.27 9.39 1.13
N ALA A 96 4.78 8.35 0.48
CA ALA A 96 3.42 7.86 0.68
C ALA A 96 3.24 7.11 2.01
N ALA A 97 4.22 6.34 2.46
CA ALA A 97 4.10 5.55 3.68
C ALA A 97 3.83 6.39 4.95
N PRO A 98 4.54 7.50 5.21
CA PRO A 98 4.19 8.39 6.33
C PRO A 98 2.78 8.99 6.19
N LEU A 99 2.35 9.32 4.96
CA LEU A 99 1.03 9.90 4.72
C LEU A 99 -0.10 8.89 4.97
N VAL A 100 0.13 7.60 4.69
CA VAL A 100 -0.78 6.52 5.13
C VAL A 100 -0.92 6.53 6.65
N THR A 101 0.21 6.56 7.37
CA THR A 101 0.20 6.56 8.85
C THR A 101 -0.54 7.78 9.42
N VAL A 102 -0.26 8.97 8.89
CA VAL A 102 -0.96 10.20 9.30
C VAL A 102 -2.46 10.10 8.97
N GLY A 103 -2.83 9.61 7.80
CA GLY A 103 -4.22 9.42 7.42
C GLY A 103 -4.97 8.49 8.37
N LEU A 104 -4.39 7.33 8.69
CA LEU A 104 -4.95 6.38 9.65
C LEU A 104 -5.08 6.97 11.05
N PHE A 105 -4.08 7.72 11.49
CA PHE A 105 -4.12 8.43 12.77
C PHE A 105 -5.25 9.47 12.83
N LEU A 106 -5.43 10.27 11.78
CA LEU A 106 -6.51 11.25 11.70
C LEU A 106 -7.89 10.58 11.68
N MET A 107 -8.03 9.43 11.04
CA MET A 107 -9.28 8.68 11.02
C MET A 107 -9.74 8.26 12.42
N SER A 108 -8.82 7.96 13.35
CA SER A 108 -9.18 7.54 14.72
C SER A 108 -9.82 8.64 15.57
N PHE A 109 -9.69 9.92 15.19
CA PHE A 109 -10.29 11.05 15.89
C PHE A 109 -11.51 11.64 15.20
N THR A 110 -11.98 11.02 14.12
CA THR A 110 -12.98 11.64 13.25
C THR A 110 -14.40 11.32 13.75
N PRO A 111 -15.21 12.33 14.14
CA PRO A 111 -16.57 12.14 14.60
C PRO A 111 -17.61 12.17 13.46
N SER A 112 -17.21 12.35 12.21
CA SER A 112 -18.11 12.51 11.07
C SER A 112 -17.89 11.44 10.00
N PHE A 113 -18.97 10.80 9.58
CA PHE A 113 -18.93 9.80 8.50
C PHE A 113 -18.31 10.31 7.19
N TRP A 114 -18.68 11.51 6.76
CA TRP A 114 -18.17 12.05 5.50
C TRP A 114 -16.68 12.42 5.55
N VAL A 115 -16.22 12.91 6.70
CA VAL A 115 -14.78 13.18 6.90
C VAL A 115 -14.01 11.87 6.96
N LEU A 116 -14.54 10.87 7.66
CA LEU A 116 -13.96 9.52 7.68
C LEU A 116 -13.84 8.93 6.28
N THR A 117 -14.90 9.01 5.48
CA THR A 117 -14.91 8.53 4.09
C THR A 117 -13.87 9.26 3.24
N GLY A 118 -13.77 10.58 3.36
CA GLY A 118 -12.76 11.37 2.65
C GLY A 118 -11.33 10.99 3.04
N LEU A 119 -11.06 10.82 4.33
CA LEU A 119 -9.76 10.36 4.83
C LEU A 119 -9.45 8.94 4.36
N TRP A 120 -10.43 8.04 4.37
CA TRP A 120 -10.27 6.68 3.85
C TRP A 120 -9.90 6.68 2.36
N CYS A 121 -10.60 7.47 1.53
CA CYS A 121 -10.25 7.64 0.13
C CYS A 121 -8.82 8.18 -0.04
N LEU A 122 -8.41 9.14 0.77
CA LEU A 122 -7.04 9.68 0.76
C LEU A 122 -6.00 8.61 1.13
N VAL A 123 -6.27 7.82 2.17
CA VAL A 123 -5.42 6.69 2.58
C VAL A 123 -5.30 5.68 1.44
N GLN A 124 -6.40 5.37 0.73
CA GLN A 124 -6.36 4.45 -0.41
C GLN A 124 -5.47 4.97 -1.55
N VAL A 125 -5.43 6.28 -1.80
CA VAL A 125 -4.48 6.88 -2.75
C VAL A 125 -3.04 6.56 -2.34
N PHE A 126 -2.66 6.84 -1.10
CA PHE A 126 -1.29 6.63 -0.64
C PHE A 126 -0.92 5.15 -0.54
N VAL A 127 -1.84 4.29 -0.12
CA VAL A 127 -1.64 2.82 -0.14
C VAL A 127 -1.37 2.33 -1.56
N ALA A 128 -2.11 2.83 -2.56
CA ALA A 128 -1.85 2.49 -3.96
C ALA A 128 -0.45 2.94 -4.40
N PHE A 129 0.02 4.12 -3.98
CA PHE A 129 1.40 4.56 -4.25
C PHE A 129 2.44 3.65 -3.62
N VAL A 130 2.24 3.16 -2.41
CA VAL A 130 3.16 2.23 -1.75
C VAL A 130 3.17 0.87 -2.45
N THR A 131 2.00 0.23 -2.55
CA THR A 131 1.89 -1.15 -3.03
C THR A 131 2.26 -1.31 -4.50
N ASN A 132 1.77 -0.42 -5.37
CA ASN A 132 2.07 -0.50 -6.80
C ASN A 132 3.55 -0.24 -7.09
N ASN A 133 4.17 0.73 -6.42
CA ASN A 133 5.61 0.98 -6.60
C ASN A 133 6.46 -0.17 -6.07
N LEU A 134 6.11 -0.78 -4.93
CA LEU A 134 6.79 -1.97 -4.42
C LEU A 134 6.69 -3.14 -5.39
N MET A 135 5.49 -3.41 -5.95
CA MET A 135 5.30 -4.48 -6.93
C MET A 135 6.09 -4.24 -8.21
N THR A 136 6.12 -3.00 -8.70
CA THR A 136 6.81 -2.70 -9.94
C THR A 136 8.34 -2.70 -9.78
N VAL A 137 8.87 -2.35 -8.60
CA VAL A 137 10.30 -2.52 -8.30
C VAL A 137 10.74 -3.97 -8.49
N THR A 138 9.91 -4.94 -8.10
CA THR A 138 10.25 -6.36 -8.31
C THR A 138 10.33 -6.74 -9.79
N ALA A 139 9.43 -6.22 -10.61
CA ALA A 139 9.47 -6.44 -12.05
C ALA A 139 10.70 -5.80 -12.73
N ASP A 140 11.15 -4.64 -12.22
CA ASP A 140 12.30 -3.91 -12.77
C ASP A 140 13.64 -4.50 -12.37
N VAL A 141 13.74 -5.16 -11.20
CA VAL A 141 15.00 -5.53 -10.56
C VAL A 141 15.23 -7.04 -10.52
N VAL A 142 14.16 -7.84 -10.48
CA VAL A 142 14.25 -9.29 -10.27
C VAL A 142 14.24 -10.02 -11.61
N PRO A 143 15.19 -10.97 -11.84
CA PRO A 143 15.16 -11.85 -13.01
C PRO A 143 13.90 -12.71 -13.05
N GLN A 144 13.38 -13.00 -14.24
CA GLN A 144 12.13 -13.77 -14.42
C GLN A 144 12.15 -15.13 -13.71
N GLU A 145 13.32 -15.78 -13.65
CA GLU A 145 13.52 -17.07 -12.98
C GLU A 145 13.17 -17.04 -11.48
N LYS A 146 13.23 -15.85 -10.85
CA LYS A 146 12.96 -15.64 -9.43
C LYS A 146 11.56 -15.08 -9.14
N PHE A 147 10.72 -14.89 -10.16
CA PHE A 147 9.36 -14.38 -9.96
C PHE A 147 8.51 -15.31 -9.09
N GLY A 148 8.72 -16.62 -9.16
CA GLY A 148 8.07 -17.58 -8.27
C GLY A 148 8.38 -17.33 -6.78
N LEU A 149 9.64 -17.00 -6.47
CA LEU A 149 10.06 -16.63 -5.12
C LEU A 149 9.38 -15.33 -4.65
N VAL A 150 9.33 -14.30 -5.52
CA VAL A 150 8.64 -13.04 -5.22
C VAL A 150 7.16 -13.28 -4.94
N SER A 151 6.48 -14.05 -5.80
CA SER A 151 5.07 -14.39 -5.63
C SER A 151 4.83 -15.15 -4.32
N GLY A 152 5.74 -16.05 -3.93
CA GLY A 152 5.70 -16.76 -2.65
C GLY A 152 5.83 -15.79 -1.46
N ILE A 153 6.77 -14.84 -1.51
CA ILE A 153 6.95 -13.82 -0.47
C ILE A 153 5.71 -12.93 -0.37
N VAL A 154 5.18 -12.47 -1.51
CA VAL A 154 3.96 -11.65 -1.57
C VAL A 154 2.77 -12.41 -0.97
N GLY A 155 2.54 -13.66 -1.36
CA GLY A 155 1.46 -14.49 -0.83
C GLY A 155 1.59 -14.72 0.68
N ALA A 156 2.78 -15.05 1.16
CA ALA A 156 3.04 -15.25 2.59
C ALA A 156 2.85 -13.95 3.38
N THR A 157 3.46 -12.85 2.94
CA THR A 157 3.33 -11.55 3.62
C THR A 157 1.91 -11.02 3.59
N TYR A 158 1.16 -11.26 2.52
CA TYR A 158 -0.26 -10.92 2.42
C TYR A 158 -1.08 -11.67 3.47
N THR A 159 -0.92 -12.98 3.54
CA THR A 159 -1.65 -13.83 4.51
C THR A 159 -1.31 -13.45 5.95
N PHE A 160 -0.02 -13.39 6.29
CA PHE A 160 0.41 -13.00 7.63
C PHE A 160 0.09 -11.54 7.97
N GLY A 161 0.10 -10.65 6.97
CA GLY A 161 -0.27 -9.25 7.12
C GLY A 161 -1.75 -9.06 7.45
N ILE A 162 -2.65 -9.83 6.82
CA ILE A 162 -4.08 -9.83 7.17
C ILE A 162 -4.26 -10.31 8.61
N VAL A 163 -3.68 -11.48 8.96
CA VAL A 163 -3.79 -12.01 10.33
C VAL A 163 -3.22 -11.04 11.36
N GLY A 164 -2.02 -10.49 11.11
CA GLY A 164 -1.40 -9.52 12.03
C GLY A 164 -2.09 -8.17 12.10
N GLY A 165 -2.83 -7.77 11.05
CA GLY A 165 -3.61 -6.52 11.06
C GLY A 165 -4.98 -6.65 11.73
N THR A 166 -5.44 -7.88 11.99
CA THR A 166 -6.75 -8.17 12.61
C THR A 166 -6.64 -8.74 14.03
N ALA A 167 -5.43 -9.09 14.48
CA ALA A 167 -5.15 -9.58 15.84
C ALA A 167 -4.94 -8.42 16.82
#